data_a29eef3426a4cb39afaa2d47e6379642
#
_entry.id   a29eef3426a4cb39afaa2d47e6379642
#
_cell.length_a   1.000
_cell.length_b   1.000
_cell.length_c   1.000
_cell.angle_alpha   90.00
_cell.angle_beta   90.00
_cell.angle_gamma   90.00
#
_symmetry.space_group_name_H-M   'P 1'
#
loop_
_entity.id
_entity.type
_entity.pdbx_description
1 polymer ?
#
loop_
_entity_poly.entity_id
_entity_poly.type
_entity_poly.pdbx_seq_one_letter_code
_entity_poly.pdbx_strand_id
1 'polypeptide(L)'
;MAETLDEISYDYEDEGRLVRREISREVLSKGAWATVMFLFEELDKKTETWRAPKIAIVRYKKWQGNYRKQSSFNISSEKQARAIIAAIENWYAPGGKAAGGPGDDQSEEDGGD
;
A
#
# COMPACT_ATOMS: atom_id res chain seq x y z
N MET A 1 11.81 -5.08 -14.61
CA MET A 1 11.42 -3.77 -14.08
C MET A 1 10.03 -3.44 -14.51
N ALA A 2 9.26 -2.81 -13.65
CA ALA A 2 7.86 -2.57 -13.92
C ALA A 2 7.66 -1.24 -14.63
N GLU A 3 7.13 -1.28 -15.83
CA GLU A 3 6.76 -0.08 -16.57
C GLU A 3 5.34 0.36 -16.21
N THR A 4 4.52 -0.58 -15.74
CA THR A 4 3.16 -0.28 -15.33
C THR A 4 2.92 -0.87 -13.95
N LEU A 5 1.89 -0.39 -13.28
CA LEU A 5 1.56 -0.91 -11.96
C LEU A 5 1.14 -2.38 -12.03
N ASP A 6 0.55 -2.79 -13.15
CA ASP A 6 0.13 -4.19 -13.30
C ASP A 6 1.30 -5.15 -13.29
N GLU A 7 2.48 -4.69 -13.64
CA GLU A 7 3.67 -5.53 -13.67
C GLU A 7 4.32 -5.69 -12.31
N ILE A 8 3.88 -4.90 -11.34
CA ILE A 8 4.42 -5.00 -9.99
C ILE A 8 3.71 -6.13 -9.26
N SER A 9 4.49 -6.98 -8.61
CA SER A 9 3.95 -8.07 -7.79
C SER A 9 4.47 -7.94 -6.38
N TYR A 10 3.63 -8.23 -5.42
CA TYR A 10 4.06 -8.27 -4.03
C TYR A 10 4.47 -9.67 -3.60
N ASP A 11 4.37 -10.64 -4.52
CA ASP A 11 4.90 -11.98 -4.26
C ASP A 11 6.40 -11.90 -4.06
N TYR A 12 6.90 -12.78 -3.21
CA TYR A 12 8.33 -12.85 -2.97
C TYR A 12 8.75 -14.29 -2.76
N GLU A 13 9.80 -14.70 -3.46
CA GLU A 13 10.34 -16.04 -3.34
C GLU A 13 11.70 -15.96 -2.68
N ASP A 14 11.97 -16.96 -1.84
CA ASP A 14 13.24 -17.12 -1.18
C ASP A 14 13.70 -18.54 -1.44
N GLU A 15 14.86 -18.66 -2.09
CA GLU A 15 15.42 -19.98 -2.43
C GLU A 15 14.44 -20.84 -3.21
N GLY A 16 13.75 -20.21 -4.15
CA GLY A 16 12.82 -20.93 -5.02
C GLY A 16 11.48 -21.26 -4.40
N ARG A 17 11.22 -20.74 -3.21
CA ARG A 17 9.99 -21.04 -2.49
C ARG A 17 9.23 -19.75 -2.24
N LEU A 18 7.95 -19.77 -2.53
CA LEU A 18 7.11 -18.59 -2.31
C LEU A 18 6.91 -18.39 -0.81
N VAL A 19 7.37 -17.27 -0.30
CA VAL A 19 7.30 -16.97 1.14
C VAL A 19 6.43 -15.75 1.44
N ARG A 20 6.01 -15.02 0.43
CA ARG A 20 5.05 -13.93 0.56
C ARG A 20 4.20 -13.93 -0.68
N ARG A 21 2.89 -13.86 -0.51
CA ARG A 21 2.00 -13.87 -1.68
C ARG A 21 0.99 -12.75 -1.57
N GLU A 22 0.78 -12.10 -2.69
CA GLU A 22 -0.21 -11.05 -2.82
C GLU A 22 -1.58 -11.69 -2.93
N ILE A 23 -2.53 -11.22 -2.11
CA ILE A 23 -3.90 -11.71 -2.16
C ILE A 23 -4.75 -10.76 -2.98
N SER A 24 -4.55 -9.46 -2.78
CA SER A 24 -5.37 -8.45 -3.44
C SER A 24 -4.62 -7.13 -3.42
N ARG A 25 -5.08 -6.16 -4.21
CA ARG A 25 -4.48 -4.84 -4.21
C ARG A 25 -5.51 -3.77 -4.53
N GLU A 26 -5.22 -2.57 -4.07
CA GLU A 26 -5.97 -1.38 -4.44
C GLU A 26 -4.98 -0.31 -4.83
N VAL A 27 -5.17 0.25 -6.01
CA VAL A 27 -4.32 1.35 -6.45
C VAL A 27 -4.94 2.63 -5.92
N LEU A 28 -4.27 3.28 -4.98
CA LEU A 28 -4.79 4.47 -4.34
C LEU A 28 -4.50 5.73 -5.16
N SER A 29 -3.38 5.75 -5.87
CA SER A 29 -3.04 6.85 -6.75
C SER A 29 -2.13 6.35 -7.85
N LYS A 30 -2.20 7.02 -8.99
CA LYS A 30 -1.40 6.69 -10.18
C LYS A 30 -0.62 7.92 -10.60
N GLY A 31 0.29 7.72 -11.55
CA GLY A 31 1.07 8.79 -12.11
C GLY A 31 2.54 8.58 -11.84
N ALA A 32 3.32 9.65 -11.89
CA ALA A 32 4.76 9.57 -11.62
C ALA A 32 5.00 9.07 -10.20
N TRP A 33 4.18 9.50 -9.27
CA TRP A 33 4.11 8.91 -7.93
C TRP A 33 2.86 8.07 -7.87
N ALA A 34 3.02 6.82 -7.43
CA ALA A 34 1.89 5.90 -7.32
C ALA A 34 1.90 5.27 -5.93
N THR A 35 0.70 5.06 -5.40
CA THR A 35 0.55 4.42 -4.09
C THR A 35 -0.37 3.23 -4.27
N VAL A 36 0.09 2.06 -3.83
CA VAL A 36 -0.66 0.81 -3.97
C VAL A 36 -0.77 0.17 -2.59
N MET A 37 -1.96 -0.26 -2.27
CA MET A 37 -2.19 -0.99 -1.03
C MET A 37 -2.35 -2.46 -1.37
N PHE A 38 -1.52 -3.30 -0.73
CA PHE A 38 -1.53 -4.74 -0.96
C PHE A 38 -2.06 -5.46 0.27
N LEU A 39 -2.91 -6.46 0.02
CA LEU A 39 -3.24 -7.45 1.04
C LEU A 39 -2.40 -8.66 0.75
N PHE A 40 -1.65 -9.15 1.72
CA PHE A 40 -0.70 -10.22 1.47
C PHE A 40 -0.57 -11.13 2.68
N GLU A 41 -0.01 -12.32 2.43
CA GLU A 41 0.30 -13.29 3.47
C GLU A 41 1.77 -13.61 3.42
N GLU A 42 2.32 -13.95 4.59
CA GLU A 42 3.69 -14.41 4.70
C GLU A 42 3.71 -15.83 5.25
N LEU A 43 4.66 -16.62 4.76
CA LEU A 43 4.81 -17.99 5.18
C LEU A 43 5.63 -18.06 6.46
N ASP A 44 5.11 -18.77 7.45
CA ASP A 44 5.89 -19.12 8.64
C ASP A 44 6.69 -20.36 8.28
N LYS A 45 7.99 -20.19 8.11
CA LYS A 45 8.82 -21.29 7.64
C LYS A 45 8.95 -22.42 8.65
N LYS A 46 8.76 -22.13 9.93
CA LYS A 46 8.87 -23.16 10.96
C LYS A 46 7.67 -24.09 10.94
N THR A 47 6.47 -23.53 10.84
CA THR A 47 5.25 -24.32 10.84
C THR A 47 4.77 -24.67 9.45
N GLU A 48 5.32 -24.01 8.41
CA GLU A 48 4.93 -24.21 7.03
C GLU A 48 3.47 -23.80 6.78
N THR A 49 3.01 -22.82 7.53
CA THR A 49 1.66 -22.30 7.38
C THR A 49 1.71 -20.83 7.04
N TRP A 50 0.67 -20.36 6.37
CA TRP A 50 0.56 -18.94 6.04
C TRP A 50 0.02 -18.19 7.24
N ARG A 51 0.67 -17.08 7.56
CA ARG A 51 0.22 -16.24 8.68
C ARG A 51 -1.00 -15.46 8.27
N ALA A 52 -1.68 -14.86 9.24
CA ALA A 52 -2.84 -14.04 8.97
C ALA A 52 -2.48 -12.91 8.01
N PRO A 53 -3.39 -12.52 7.12
CA PRO A 53 -3.11 -11.47 6.15
C PRO A 53 -2.73 -10.16 6.81
N LYS A 54 -1.86 -9.43 6.13
CA LYS A 54 -1.42 -8.11 6.52
C LYS A 54 -1.60 -7.17 5.34
N ILE A 55 -1.45 -5.89 5.61
CA ILE A 55 -1.59 -4.85 4.59
C ILE A 55 -0.27 -4.11 4.48
N ALA A 56 0.13 -3.80 3.25
CA ALA A 56 1.27 -2.94 2.99
C ALA A 56 0.83 -1.80 2.09
N ILE A 57 1.18 -0.58 2.47
CA ILE A 57 0.92 0.58 1.62
C ILE A 57 2.28 0.99 1.08
N VAL A 58 2.44 0.92 -0.23
CA VAL A 58 3.74 1.09 -0.88
C VAL A 58 3.66 2.25 -1.85
N ARG A 59 4.66 3.13 -1.77
CA ARG A 59 4.80 4.25 -2.71
C ARG A 59 5.88 3.93 -3.71
N TYR A 60 5.55 4.20 -4.95
CA TYR A 60 6.48 4.03 -6.07
C TYR A 60 6.66 5.34 -6.78
N LYS A 61 7.84 5.53 -7.34
CA LYS A 61 8.09 6.66 -8.23
C LYS A 61 8.56 6.13 -9.57
N LYS A 62 7.97 6.64 -10.63
CA LYS A 62 8.40 6.27 -11.97
C LYS A 62 9.63 7.08 -12.34
N TRP A 63 10.66 6.37 -12.76
CA TRP A 63 11.92 6.99 -13.15
C TRP A 63 12.47 6.24 -14.34
N GLN A 64 12.75 7.00 -15.40
CA GLN A 64 13.25 6.41 -16.64
C GLN A 64 12.33 5.28 -17.12
N GLY A 65 11.02 5.51 -17.03
CA GLY A 65 10.03 4.58 -17.54
C GLY A 65 9.70 3.41 -16.63
N ASN A 66 10.34 3.29 -15.47
CA ASN A 66 10.09 2.15 -14.58
C ASN A 66 9.74 2.63 -13.18
N TYR A 67 8.80 1.94 -12.56
CA TYR A 67 8.44 2.23 -11.18
C TYR A 67 9.46 1.65 -10.23
N ARG A 68 9.85 2.46 -9.25
CA ARG A 68 10.77 2.03 -8.20
C ARG A 68 10.13 2.30 -6.85
N LYS A 69 10.26 1.32 -5.96
CA LYS A 69 9.72 1.46 -4.62
C LYS A 69 10.47 2.54 -3.87
N GLN A 70 9.74 3.45 -3.27
CA GLN A 70 10.32 4.54 -2.49
C GLN A 70 10.16 4.30 -1.00
N SER A 71 8.98 3.85 -0.57
CA SER A 71 8.73 3.64 0.84
C SER A 71 7.57 2.69 0.98
N SER A 72 7.43 2.12 2.16
CA SER A 72 6.30 1.28 2.46
C SER A 72 5.96 1.39 3.93
N PHE A 73 4.70 1.13 4.23
CA PHE A 73 4.21 1.11 5.60
C PHE A 73 3.32 -0.11 5.75
N ASN A 74 3.63 -0.94 6.73
CA ASN A 74 2.87 -2.17 6.95
C ASN A 74 1.88 -1.98 8.08
N ILE A 75 0.67 -2.49 7.85
CA ILE A 75 -0.36 -2.54 8.87
C ILE A 75 -0.48 -4.00 9.25
N SER A 76 -0.08 -4.34 10.47
CA SER A 76 0.13 -5.73 10.84
C SER A 76 -1.01 -6.36 11.61
N SER A 77 -2.09 -5.62 11.85
CA SER A 77 -3.23 -6.19 12.55
C SER A 77 -4.52 -5.48 12.14
N GLU A 78 -5.63 -6.17 12.29
CA GLU A 78 -6.93 -5.58 12.02
C GLU A 78 -7.17 -4.40 12.96
N LYS A 79 -6.73 -4.52 14.20
CA LYS A 79 -6.94 -3.45 15.18
C LYS A 79 -6.27 -2.16 14.72
N GLN A 80 -5.03 -2.26 14.23
CA GLN A 80 -4.34 -1.08 13.73
C GLN A 80 -5.02 -0.53 12.49
N ALA A 81 -5.45 -1.41 11.59
CA ALA A 81 -6.12 -0.97 10.38
C ALA A 81 -7.39 -0.18 10.71
N ARG A 82 -8.18 -0.67 11.65
CA ARG A 82 -9.41 0.00 12.01
C ARG A 82 -9.17 1.30 12.73
N ALA A 83 -8.08 1.39 13.49
CA ALA A 83 -7.72 2.65 14.15
C ALA A 83 -7.34 3.71 13.12
N ILE A 84 -6.64 3.30 12.05
CA ILE A 84 -6.29 4.22 10.98
C ILE A 84 -7.56 4.72 10.27
N ILE A 85 -8.46 3.80 9.96
CA ILE A 85 -9.72 4.17 9.33
C ILE A 85 -10.49 5.16 10.19
N ALA A 86 -10.60 4.86 11.47
CA ALA A 86 -11.36 5.72 12.39
C ALA A 86 -10.76 7.11 12.48
N ALA A 87 -9.43 7.20 12.54
CA ALA A 87 -8.77 8.49 12.60
C ALA A 87 -9.02 9.31 11.34
N ILE A 88 -8.91 8.66 10.19
CA ILE A 88 -9.12 9.34 8.92
C ILE A 88 -10.56 9.83 8.82
N GLU A 89 -11.50 8.95 9.16
CA GLU A 89 -12.91 9.34 9.07
C GLU A 89 -13.25 10.48 10.02
N ASN A 90 -12.61 10.47 11.19
CA ASN A 90 -12.85 11.53 12.15
C ASN A 90 -12.31 12.88 11.65
N TRP A 91 -11.13 12.87 11.06
CA TRP A 91 -10.54 14.10 10.57
C TRP A 91 -11.32 14.68 9.40
N TYR A 92 -11.87 13.83 8.52
CA TYR A 92 -12.60 14.29 7.35
C TYR A 92 -14.12 14.36 7.57
N ALA A 93 -14.59 14.04 8.77
CA ALA A 93 -16.01 14.20 9.07
C ALA A 93 -16.37 15.69 9.08
N PRO A 94 -17.64 16.02 8.89
CA PRO A 94 -18.06 17.41 8.97
C PRO A 94 -17.62 18.01 10.31
N GLY A 95 -16.92 19.13 10.24
CA GLY A 95 -16.38 19.78 11.43
C GLY A 95 -15.07 19.19 11.91
N GLY A 96 -14.54 18.15 11.23
CA GLY A 96 -13.26 17.59 11.60
C GLY A 96 -12.11 18.46 11.18
N LYS A 97 -10.91 18.09 11.63
CA LYS A 97 -9.73 18.93 11.45
C LYS A 97 -9.31 19.11 10.00
N ALA A 98 -9.63 18.14 9.15
CA ALA A 98 -9.28 18.21 7.72
C ALA A 98 -10.49 18.50 6.86
N ALA A 99 -11.67 18.62 7.45
CA ALA A 99 -12.90 18.80 6.69
C ALA A 99 -12.91 20.15 6.00
N GLY A 100 -13.49 20.19 4.83
CA GLY A 100 -13.63 21.44 4.10
C GLY A 100 -12.36 21.94 3.47
N GLY A 101 -11.32 21.13 3.49
CA GLY A 101 -10.08 21.51 2.82
C GLY A 101 -10.30 21.63 1.33
N PRO A 102 -9.49 22.46 0.69
CA PRO A 102 -9.62 22.60 -0.74
C PRO A 102 -9.26 21.34 -1.41
N GLY A 103 -9.69 20.88 -1.95
CA GLY A 103 -9.37 19.88 -2.41
C GLY A 103 -8.99 18.90 -2.76
N ASP A 104 -9.09 18.86 -2.88
CA ASP A 104 -9.06 18.01 -3.03
C ASP A 104 -8.48 17.37 -4.04
N ASP A 105 -8.38 17.26 -4.52
CA ASP A 105 -8.03 16.62 -5.39
C ASP A 105 -6.83 16.72 -5.96
N GLN A 106 -6.38 17.11 -6.02
CA GLN A 106 -5.40 17.15 -6.62
C GLN A 106 -4.25 16.89 -6.25
N SER A 107 -4.19 16.70 -6.01
CA SER A 107 -3.26 16.49 -5.88
C SER A 107 -2.51 15.77 -5.76
N GLU A 108 -2.55 15.26 -5.86
CA GLU A 108 -1.96 14.53 -5.77
C GLU A 108 -0.96 14.34 -6.27
N GLU A 109 -0.69 14.52 -6.53
CA GLU A 109 0.19 14.31 -7.01
C GLU A 109 1.21 14.59 -6.63
N ASP A 110 1.38 14.85 -6.28
CA ASP A 110 2.29 15.04 -6.02
C ASP A 110 2.85 14.82 -5.16
N GLY A 111 2.72 14.71 -5.00
CA GLY A 111 3.06 14.41 -4.32
C GLY A 111 3.77 14.46 -3.51
N GLY A 112 3.94 14.73 -3.22
CA GLY A 112 4.58 14.78 -2.52
C GLY A 112 4.71 14.62 -1.52
N ASP A 113 4.44 14.59 -1.17
CA ASP A 113 4.55 14.53 -0.29
C ASP A 113 5.23 14.44 0.20
#